data_faa4beb9ea266c444a413655a1ab25e3
#
_entry.id   faa4beb9ea266c444a413655a1ab25e3
#
_cell.length_a   1.000
_cell.length_b   1.000
_cell.length_c   1.000
_cell.angle_alpha   90.00
_cell.angle_beta   90.00
_cell.angle_gamma   90.00
#
_symmetry.space_group_name_H-M   'P 1'
#
loop_
_entity.id
_entity.type
_entity.pdbx_description
1 polymer ?
#
loop_
_entity_poly.entity_id
_entity_poly.type
_entity_poly.pdbx_seq_one_letter_code
_entity_poly.pdbx_strand_id
1 'polypeptide(L)'
;DVKIKKNDDGTDFVDLLFAGPIRAAGGTAQAMSVLIADVVRRELKIGKYIPTEAEISRFDEEIPLYKQEQHLQYMPTSKEIDLIVRNCPIMIDGEGTERAEISGYRDLPRIETNQVRGGACLVIAEGMCQKALKLKKHVDSLKIGGWEFIADFLKSKESVQETKDRDDDEEEEEDEGGVKAKGTYLNDLVAGR
;
A
#
# COMPACT_ATOMS: atom_id res chain seq x y z
N ASP A 1 -3.70 12.65 15.88
CA ASP A 1 -4.53 12.38 17.06
C ASP A 1 -4.60 10.87 17.29
N VAL A 2 -5.03 10.44 18.48
CA VAL A 2 -5.20 9.04 18.87
C VAL A 2 -6.57 8.89 19.52
N LYS A 3 -7.36 7.94 19.04
CA LYS A 3 -8.67 7.60 19.60
C LYS A 3 -8.71 6.11 19.99
N ILE A 4 -9.61 5.79 20.91
CA ILE A 4 -9.98 4.42 21.23
C ILE A 4 -11.38 4.18 20.67
N LYS A 5 -11.50 3.22 19.77
CA LYS A 5 -12.76 2.81 19.14
C LYS A 5 -13.05 1.34 19.46
N LYS A 6 -14.19 0.85 19.04
CA LYS A 6 -14.62 -0.54 19.27
C LYS A 6 -14.69 -1.33 17.97
N ASN A 7 -14.18 -2.55 18.01
CA ASN A 7 -14.45 -3.57 17.01
C ASN A 7 -15.92 -4.04 17.09
N ASP A 8 -16.39 -4.74 16.07
CA ASP A 8 -17.75 -5.29 16.03
C ASP A 8 -17.99 -6.34 17.11
N ASP A 9 -16.93 -6.99 17.60
CA ASP A 9 -16.98 -7.92 18.73
C ASP A 9 -16.98 -7.22 20.11
N GLY A 10 -16.95 -5.88 20.13
CA GLY A 10 -16.95 -5.06 21.34
C GLY A 10 -15.59 -4.82 21.97
N THR A 11 -14.52 -5.41 21.46
CA THR A 11 -13.15 -5.15 21.96
C THR A 11 -12.68 -3.75 21.57
N ASP A 12 -11.87 -3.12 22.41
CA ASP A 12 -11.29 -1.82 22.13
C ASP A 12 -10.07 -1.94 21.21
N PHE A 13 -9.87 -0.96 20.35
CA PHE A 13 -8.67 -0.85 19.51
C PHE A 13 -8.18 0.61 19.42
N VAL A 14 -6.94 0.78 19.00
CA VAL A 14 -6.32 2.09 18.76
C VAL A 14 -6.56 2.53 17.32
N ASP A 15 -7.13 3.73 17.18
CA ASP A 15 -7.28 4.47 15.94
C ASP A 15 -6.26 5.61 15.92
N LEU A 16 -5.34 5.58 14.97
CA LEU A 16 -4.27 6.55 14.80
C LEU A 16 -4.58 7.49 13.64
N LEU A 17 -5.00 8.71 13.95
CA LEU A 17 -5.41 9.70 12.96
C LEU A 17 -4.21 10.53 12.49
N PHE A 18 -3.96 10.49 11.20
CA PHE A 18 -2.94 11.27 10.52
C PHE A 18 -3.56 12.50 9.84
N ALA A 19 -2.94 13.66 10.05
CA ALA A 19 -3.33 14.92 9.43
C ALA A 19 -2.32 15.35 8.35
N GLY A 20 -2.62 16.41 7.62
CA GLY A 20 -1.79 16.95 6.55
C GLY A 20 -0.28 17.10 6.85
N PRO A 21 0.15 17.53 8.08
CA PRO A 21 1.56 17.64 8.43
C PRO A 21 2.39 16.36 8.30
N ILE A 22 1.77 15.17 8.27
CA ILE A 22 2.47 13.89 8.08
C ILE A 22 3.25 13.84 6.75
N ARG A 23 2.89 14.68 5.78
CA ARG A 23 3.62 14.81 4.50
C ARG A 23 5.08 15.28 4.67
N ALA A 24 5.36 16.02 5.73
CA ALA A 24 6.72 16.46 6.06
C ALA A 24 7.57 15.35 6.69
N ALA A 25 6.96 14.27 7.17
CA ALA A 25 7.66 13.13 7.73
C ALA A 25 8.04 12.14 6.63
N GLY A 26 9.28 11.65 6.64
CA GLY A 26 9.69 10.58 5.70
C GLY A 26 8.93 9.28 5.98
N GLY A 27 8.68 8.47 4.94
CA GLY A 27 7.90 7.24 5.03
C GLY A 27 8.33 6.26 6.12
N THR A 28 9.63 6.22 6.46
CA THR A 28 10.10 5.40 7.59
C THR A 28 9.54 5.89 8.93
N ALA A 29 9.47 7.21 9.17
CA ALA A 29 8.89 7.76 10.38
C ALA A 29 7.38 7.52 10.44
N GLN A 30 6.71 7.60 9.29
CA GLN A 30 5.28 7.26 9.15
C GLN A 30 5.02 5.80 9.58
N ALA A 31 5.74 4.82 9.02
CA ALA A 31 5.61 3.42 9.38
C ALA A 31 5.98 3.15 10.85
N MET A 32 7.04 3.80 11.35
CA MET A 32 7.45 3.67 12.75
C MET A 32 6.40 4.20 13.72
N SER A 33 5.64 5.23 13.39
CA SER A 33 4.56 5.73 14.25
C SER A 33 3.46 4.68 14.47
N VAL A 34 3.15 3.90 13.43
CA VAL A 34 2.18 2.79 13.52
C VAL A 34 2.74 1.64 14.38
N LEU A 35 4.01 1.28 14.20
CA LEU A 35 4.68 0.26 15.02
C LEU A 35 4.74 0.66 16.50
N ILE A 36 5.10 1.90 16.79
CA ILE A 36 5.14 2.43 18.17
C ILE A 36 3.74 2.42 18.79
N ALA A 37 2.71 2.82 18.04
CA ALA A 37 1.33 2.78 18.53
C ALA A 37 0.91 1.35 18.90
N ASP A 38 1.32 0.32 18.13
CA ASP A 38 1.06 -1.08 18.47
C ASP A 38 1.78 -1.52 19.76
N VAL A 39 3.03 -1.13 19.95
CA VAL A 39 3.76 -1.43 21.20
C VAL A 39 3.06 -0.80 22.39
N VAL A 40 2.69 0.49 22.30
CA VAL A 40 1.96 1.18 23.37
C VAL A 40 0.59 0.54 23.63
N ARG A 41 -0.16 0.19 22.58
CA ARG A 41 -1.44 -0.51 22.69
C ARG A 41 -1.30 -1.80 23.51
N ARG A 42 -0.25 -2.58 23.26
CA ARG A 42 0.00 -3.86 23.97
C ARG A 42 0.27 -3.65 25.45
N GLU A 43 1.10 -2.66 25.78
CA GLU A 43 1.38 -2.31 27.20
C GLU A 43 0.12 -1.86 27.93
N LEU A 44 -0.78 -1.15 27.24
CA LEU A 44 -2.07 -0.73 27.77
C LEU A 44 -3.15 -1.83 27.73
N LYS A 45 -2.84 -3.04 27.20
CA LYS A 45 -3.76 -4.18 27.07
C LYS A 45 -5.00 -3.86 26.24
N ILE A 46 -4.88 -2.97 25.26
CA ILE A 46 -5.93 -2.67 24.29
C ILE A 46 -5.89 -3.73 23.18
N GLY A 47 -7.06 -4.15 22.68
CA GLY A 47 -7.20 -5.14 21.61
C GLY A 47 -6.62 -4.69 20.27
N LYS A 48 -6.50 -5.61 19.32
CA LYS A 48 -6.10 -5.29 17.96
C LYS A 48 -7.26 -4.69 17.19
N TYR A 49 -6.97 -3.83 16.23
CA TYR A 49 -7.91 -3.46 15.19
C TYR A 49 -8.27 -4.67 14.33
N ILE A 50 -9.56 -4.84 14.08
CA ILE A 50 -10.13 -5.86 13.19
C ILE A 50 -10.90 -5.10 12.11
N PRO A 51 -10.32 -4.91 10.90
CA PRO A 51 -10.97 -4.16 9.83
C PRO A 51 -12.18 -4.90 9.26
N THR A 52 -13.16 -4.16 8.80
CA THR A 52 -14.22 -4.67 7.93
C THR A 52 -13.76 -4.67 6.47
N GLU A 53 -14.38 -5.50 5.62
CA GLU A 53 -14.09 -5.50 4.18
C GLU A 53 -14.34 -4.12 3.55
N ALA A 54 -15.35 -3.40 4.02
CA ALA A 54 -15.66 -2.06 3.54
C ALA A 54 -14.55 -1.04 3.87
N GLU A 55 -13.94 -1.14 5.05
CA GLU A 55 -12.83 -0.27 5.46
C GLU A 55 -11.54 -0.56 4.66
N ILE A 56 -11.28 -1.83 4.34
CA ILE A 56 -10.17 -2.22 3.48
C ILE A 56 -10.38 -1.69 2.06
N SER A 57 -11.53 -2.04 1.46
CA SER A 57 -11.85 -1.67 0.07
C SER A 57 -11.96 -0.16 -0.14
N ARG A 58 -12.26 0.61 0.91
CA ARG A 58 -12.27 2.06 0.83
C ARG A 58 -10.93 2.64 0.41
N PHE A 59 -9.82 2.06 0.82
CA PHE A 59 -8.49 2.52 0.42
C PHE A 59 -8.20 2.30 -1.07
N ASP A 60 -8.84 1.33 -1.72
CA ASP A 60 -8.75 1.13 -3.17
C ASP A 60 -9.31 2.30 -3.97
N GLU A 61 -10.26 3.05 -3.40
CA GLU A 61 -10.78 4.29 -3.98
C GLU A 61 -9.99 5.53 -3.49
N GLU A 62 -9.69 5.61 -2.18
CA GLU A 62 -9.05 6.79 -1.59
C GLU A 62 -7.63 7.04 -2.11
N ILE A 63 -6.80 6.00 -2.23
CA ILE A 63 -5.39 6.17 -2.63
C ILE A 63 -5.26 6.66 -4.08
N PRO A 64 -5.98 6.13 -5.08
CA PRO A 64 -6.02 6.72 -6.41
C PRO A 64 -6.52 8.16 -6.46
N LEU A 65 -7.58 8.49 -5.71
CA LEU A 65 -8.09 9.87 -5.63
C LEU A 65 -7.05 10.80 -5.00
N TYR A 66 -6.41 10.38 -3.92
CA TYR A 66 -5.32 11.12 -3.31
C TYR A 66 -4.18 11.40 -4.30
N LYS A 67 -3.79 10.40 -5.11
CA LYS A 67 -2.75 10.55 -6.13
C LYS A 67 -3.10 11.58 -7.21
N GLN A 68 -4.38 11.76 -7.53
CA GLN A 68 -4.81 12.75 -8.52
C GLN A 68 -4.60 14.19 -8.02
N GLU A 69 -4.76 14.43 -6.72
CA GLU A 69 -4.60 15.76 -6.11
C GLU A 69 -3.20 16.03 -5.59
N GLN A 70 -2.47 14.98 -5.21
CA GLN A 70 -1.18 15.07 -4.53
C GLN A 70 -0.16 14.14 -5.16
N HIS A 71 1.12 14.50 -5.02
CA HIS A 71 2.20 13.61 -5.43
C HIS A 71 2.31 12.41 -4.47
N LEU A 72 2.32 11.20 -5.02
CA LEU A 72 2.52 9.95 -4.30
C LEU A 72 3.71 9.20 -4.91
N GLN A 73 4.75 8.94 -4.12
CA GLN A 73 5.98 8.28 -4.58
C GLN A 73 5.81 6.78 -4.83
N TYR A 74 4.81 6.18 -4.21
CA TYR A 74 4.50 4.76 -4.34
C TYR A 74 3.01 4.53 -4.47
N MET A 75 2.60 3.81 -5.51
CA MET A 75 1.21 3.43 -5.74
C MET A 75 1.04 1.95 -5.44
N PRO A 76 0.48 1.57 -4.28
CA PRO A 76 0.26 0.17 -3.95
C PRO A 76 -0.85 -0.43 -4.82
N THR A 77 -0.76 -1.72 -5.08
CA THR A 77 -1.84 -2.51 -5.67
C THR A 77 -2.91 -2.82 -4.63
N SER A 78 -4.14 -3.17 -5.07
CA SER A 78 -5.23 -3.57 -4.17
C SER A 78 -4.83 -4.77 -3.29
N LYS A 79 -4.03 -5.71 -3.79
CA LYS A 79 -3.52 -6.84 -3.00
C LYS A 79 -2.56 -6.39 -1.89
N GLU A 80 -1.72 -5.40 -2.17
CA GLU A 80 -0.82 -4.82 -1.18
C GLU A 80 -1.57 -4.04 -0.11
N ILE A 81 -2.59 -3.28 -0.51
CA ILE A 81 -3.49 -2.56 0.40
C ILE A 81 -4.21 -3.55 1.32
N ASP A 82 -4.85 -4.56 0.75
CA ASP A 82 -5.56 -5.61 1.52
C ASP A 82 -4.64 -6.26 2.53
N LEU A 83 -3.45 -6.72 2.11
CA LEU A 83 -2.52 -7.41 3.00
C LEU A 83 -2.07 -6.51 4.16
N ILE A 84 -1.77 -5.25 3.92
CA ILE A 84 -1.32 -4.31 4.96
C ILE A 84 -2.49 -3.96 5.89
N VAL A 85 -3.62 -3.51 5.36
CA VAL A 85 -4.74 -3.03 6.19
C VAL A 85 -5.37 -4.15 7.00
N ARG A 86 -5.55 -5.33 6.39
CA ARG A 86 -6.13 -6.51 7.05
C ARG A 86 -5.32 -7.01 8.24
N ASN A 87 -4.02 -6.87 8.20
CA ASN A 87 -3.14 -7.43 9.22
C ASN A 87 -2.57 -6.38 10.19
N CYS A 88 -2.70 -5.09 9.88
CA CYS A 88 -2.21 -4.04 10.76
C CYS A 88 -3.00 -4.01 12.08
N PRO A 89 -2.32 -4.12 13.24
CA PRO A 89 -2.99 -4.16 14.53
C PRO A 89 -3.53 -2.80 15.01
N ILE A 90 -3.25 -1.74 14.26
CA ILE A 90 -3.65 -0.35 14.52
C ILE A 90 -4.49 0.12 13.32
N MET A 91 -5.60 0.79 13.56
CA MET A 91 -6.32 1.48 12.51
C MET A 91 -5.49 2.69 12.05
N ILE A 92 -5.16 2.72 10.76
CA ILE A 92 -4.54 3.87 10.12
C ILE A 92 -5.67 4.73 9.58
N ASP A 93 -5.96 5.81 10.26
CA ASP A 93 -7.04 6.74 9.93
C ASP A 93 -6.48 8.14 9.65
N GLY A 94 -7.32 9.08 9.28
CA GLY A 94 -6.90 10.43 8.98
C GLY A 94 -8.05 11.40 8.89
N GLU A 95 -7.71 12.68 8.95
CA GLU A 95 -8.65 13.77 8.67
C GLU A 95 -8.94 13.84 7.16
N GLY A 96 -10.15 14.27 6.79
CA GLY A 96 -10.52 14.59 5.41
C GLY A 96 -9.81 15.87 4.98
N THR A 97 -8.62 15.75 4.44
CA THR A 97 -7.76 16.88 4.06
C THR A 97 -7.83 17.22 2.58
N GLU A 98 -8.37 16.34 1.76
CA GLU A 98 -8.48 16.53 0.31
C GLU A 98 -9.89 17.00 -0.07
N ARG A 99 -10.03 17.62 -1.24
CA ARG A 99 -11.33 18.11 -1.73
C ARG A 99 -12.21 16.98 -2.24
N ALA A 100 -11.58 15.92 -2.76
CA ALA A 100 -12.29 14.78 -3.29
C ALA A 100 -13.03 14.02 -2.18
N GLU A 101 -14.22 13.55 -2.52
CA GLU A 101 -15.01 12.63 -1.71
C GLU A 101 -15.04 11.25 -2.37
N ILE A 102 -15.06 10.22 -1.54
CA ILE A 102 -15.28 8.86 -2.01
C ILE A 102 -16.75 8.67 -2.44
N SER A 103 -16.95 7.75 -3.37
CA SER A 103 -18.30 7.42 -3.88
C SER A 103 -18.82 6.07 -3.38
N GLY A 104 -17.94 5.10 -3.21
CA GLY A 104 -18.29 3.71 -2.92
C GLY A 104 -18.59 3.44 -1.45
N TYR A 105 -17.59 3.53 -0.61
CA TYR A 105 -17.66 3.11 0.81
C TYR A 105 -17.85 4.31 1.74
N ARG A 106 -19.03 4.95 1.62
CA ARG A 106 -19.44 6.13 2.40
C ARG A 106 -20.03 5.73 3.76
N ASP A 107 -20.03 6.69 4.66
CA ASP A 107 -20.76 6.64 5.95
C ASP A 107 -20.40 5.39 6.80
N LEU A 108 -19.13 4.97 6.75
CA LEU A 108 -18.66 3.85 7.55
C LEU A 108 -18.66 4.23 9.05
N PRO A 109 -19.22 3.40 9.94
CA PRO A 109 -19.46 3.77 11.34
C PRO A 109 -18.21 4.19 12.12
N ARG A 110 -17.04 3.67 11.73
CA ARG A 110 -15.76 3.92 12.41
C ARG A 110 -14.91 4.98 11.72
N ILE A 111 -15.36 5.53 10.59
CA ILE A 111 -14.65 6.57 9.82
C ILE A 111 -15.51 7.82 9.77
N GLU A 112 -15.00 8.93 10.28
CA GLU A 112 -15.79 10.14 10.56
C GLU A 112 -16.00 11.05 9.34
N THR A 113 -15.39 10.74 8.20
CA THR A 113 -15.42 11.59 7.00
C THR A 113 -15.64 10.78 5.72
N ASN A 114 -16.31 11.37 4.74
CA ASN A 114 -16.38 10.85 3.37
C ASN A 114 -15.36 11.51 2.44
N GLN A 115 -14.63 12.51 2.90
CA GLN A 115 -13.50 13.08 2.17
C GLN A 115 -12.30 12.12 2.18
N VAL A 116 -11.46 12.25 1.18
CA VAL A 116 -10.21 11.48 1.11
C VAL A 116 -9.29 11.83 2.28
N ARG A 117 -8.90 10.81 3.03
CA ARG A 117 -8.03 10.91 4.21
C ARG A 117 -6.56 10.90 3.78
N GLY A 118 -6.08 12.05 3.29
CA GLY A 118 -4.74 12.14 2.69
C GLY A 118 -3.60 11.63 3.56
N GLY A 119 -3.66 11.88 4.88
CA GLY A 119 -2.67 11.37 5.83
C GLY A 119 -2.65 9.85 5.92
N ALA A 120 -3.82 9.20 5.98
CA ALA A 120 -3.93 7.75 6.00
C ALA A 120 -3.44 7.11 4.69
N CYS A 121 -3.86 7.67 3.53
CA CYS A 121 -3.40 7.23 2.21
C CYS A 121 -1.88 7.26 2.10
N LEU A 122 -1.26 8.35 2.54
CA LEU A 122 0.19 8.52 2.51
C LEU A 122 0.91 7.50 3.40
N VAL A 123 0.43 7.30 4.63
CA VAL A 123 1.04 6.36 5.59
C VAL A 123 0.94 4.92 5.07
N ILE A 124 -0.18 4.52 4.47
CA ILE A 124 -0.30 3.18 3.86
C ILE A 124 0.65 3.06 2.67
N ALA A 125 0.59 3.98 1.71
CA ALA A 125 1.36 3.88 0.47
C ALA A 125 2.87 4.05 0.70
N GLU A 126 3.30 5.18 1.25
CA GLU A 126 4.72 5.52 1.39
C GLU A 126 5.32 5.01 2.70
N GLY A 127 4.53 4.92 3.76
CA GLY A 127 4.98 4.36 5.04
C GLY A 127 5.03 2.85 5.02
N MET A 128 3.88 2.20 5.01
CA MET A 128 3.75 0.76 5.21
C MET A 128 4.22 -0.04 3.97
N CYS A 129 3.76 0.33 2.77
CA CYS A 129 4.09 -0.42 1.55
C CYS A 129 5.50 -0.10 1.03
N GLN A 130 5.83 1.19 0.81
CA GLN A 130 7.13 1.57 0.23
C GLN A 130 8.30 1.29 1.17
N LYS A 131 8.13 1.51 2.47
CA LYS A 131 9.20 1.33 3.47
C LYS A 131 9.12 0.00 4.24
N ALA A 132 8.32 -0.97 3.75
CA ALA A 132 8.16 -2.30 4.37
C ALA A 132 9.48 -2.98 4.75
N LEU A 133 10.50 -2.93 3.88
CA LEU A 133 11.82 -3.52 4.16
C LEU A 133 12.52 -2.83 5.35
N LYS A 134 12.40 -1.51 5.46
CA LYS A 134 12.96 -0.78 6.61
C LYS A 134 12.18 -1.07 7.87
N LEU A 135 10.85 -1.10 7.78
CA LEU A 135 9.97 -1.46 8.88
C LEU A 135 10.29 -2.87 9.40
N LYS A 136 10.44 -3.85 8.50
CA LYS A 136 10.84 -5.22 8.87
C LYS A 136 12.14 -5.26 9.65
N LYS A 137 13.17 -4.51 9.23
CA LYS A 137 14.44 -4.44 9.96
C LYS A 137 14.27 -3.93 11.39
N HIS A 138 13.38 -2.95 11.62
CA HIS A 138 13.08 -2.45 12.96
C HIS A 138 12.30 -3.49 13.78
N VAL A 139 11.29 -4.13 13.20
CA VAL A 139 10.53 -5.21 13.85
C VAL A 139 11.46 -6.34 14.31
N ASP A 140 12.35 -6.80 13.43
CA ASP A 140 13.29 -7.88 13.72
C ASP A 140 14.30 -7.46 14.81
N SER A 141 14.89 -6.28 14.70
CA SER A 141 15.92 -5.78 15.65
C SER A 141 15.34 -5.56 17.06
N LEU A 142 14.10 -5.11 17.15
CA LEU A 142 13.38 -4.88 18.40
C LEU A 142 12.63 -6.14 18.89
N LYS A 143 12.63 -7.22 18.12
CA LYS A 143 11.96 -8.50 18.40
C LYS A 143 10.47 -8.33 18.68
N ILE A 144 9.79 -7.50 17.91
CA ILE A 144 8.35 -7.24 18.03
C ILE A 144 7.60 -8.30 17.24
N GLY A 145 6.91 -9.24 17.92
CA GLY A 145 6.07 -10.24 17.27
C GLY A 145 4.74 -9.66 16.78
N GLY A 146 4.02 -10.41 15.92
CA GLY A 146 2.71 -10.03 15.38
C GLY A 146 2.79 -9.09 14.17
N TRP A 147 3.98 -8.95 13.58
CA TRP A 147 4.27 -8.18 12.38
C TRP A 147 4.82 -9.04 11.24
N GLU A 148 4.60 -10.35 11.32
CA GLU A 148 5.10 -11.34 10.36
C GLU A 148 4.52 -11.09 8.95
N PHE A 149 3.33 -10.50 8.85
CA PHE A 149 2.70 -10.13 7.59
C PHE A 149 3.55 -9.18 6.72
N ILE A 150 4.47 -8.41 7.32
CA ILE A 150 5.42 -7.59 6.56
C ILE A 150 6.40 -8.47 5.77
N ALA A 151 6.79 -9.63 6.30
CA ALA A 151 7.63 -10.58 5.55
C ALA A 151 6.86 -11.19 4.37
N ASP A 152 5.57 -11.52 4.57
CA ASP A 152 4.72 -12.05 3.51
C ASP A 152 4.44 -11.00 2.42
N PHE A 153 4.27 -9.74 2.82
CA PHE A 153 4.19 -8.60 1.91
C PHE A 153 5.45 -8.47 1.03
N LEU A 154 6.64 -8.58 1.62
CA LEU A 154 7.91 -8.49 0.87
C LEU A 154 8.08 -9.64 -0.12
N LYS A 155 7.74 -10.87 0.28
CA LYS A 155 7.75 -12.04 -0.62
C LYS A 155 6.78 -11.88 -1.80
N SER A 156 5.58 -11.34 -1.56
CA SER A 156 4.61 -11.09 -2.63
C SER A 156 5.12 -10.06 -3.65
N LYS A 157 5.92 -9.09 -3.22
CA LYS A 157 6.56 -8.12 -4.12
C LYS A 157 7.65 -8.75 -4.98
N GLU A 158 8.48 -9.60 -4.42
CA GLU A 158 9.55 -10.30 -5.14
C GLU A 158 8.97 -11.18 -6.25
N SER A 159 7.90 -11.95 -5.97
CA SER A 159 7.26 -12.80 -6.97
C SER A 159 6.62 -12.03 -8.13
N VAL A 160 6.10 -10.83 -7.90
CA VAL A 160 5.53 -9.96 -8.95
C VAL A 160 6.62 -9.35 -9.83
N GLN A 161 7.78 -9.03 -9.24
CA GLN A 161 8.92 -8.51 -10.00
C GLN A 161 9.50 -9.57 -10.93
N GLU A 162 9.72 -10.79 -10.42
CA GLU A 162 10.23 -11.92 -11.22
C GLU A 162 9.32 -12.29 -12.40
N THR A 163 7.99 -12.14 -12.28
CA THR A 163 7.08 -12.36 -13.41
C THR A 163 7.17 -11.26 -14.44
N LYS A 164 7.30 -10.01 -14.04
CA LYS A 164 7.46 -8.90 -15.00
C LYS A 164 8.77 -8.99 -15.76
N ASP A 165 9.87 -9.29 -15.07
CA ASP A 165 11.19 -9.42 -15.71
C ASP A 165 11.20 -10.56 -16.74
N ARG A 166 10.42 -11.63 -16.52
CA ARG A 166 10.26 -12.74 -17.52
C ARG A 166 9.41 -12.34 -18.70
N ASP A 167 8.30 -11.64 -18.47
CA ASP A 167 7.40 -11.20 -19.54
C ASP A 167 8.11 -10.17 -20.44
N ASP A 168 8.93 -9.27 -19.89
CA ASP A 168 9.74 -8.31 -20.63
C ASP A 168 10.84 -9.03 -21.47
N ASP A 169 11.49 -10.07 -20.92
CA ASP A 169 12.48 -10.87 -21.64
C ASP A 169 11.84 -11.68 -22.82
N GLU A 170 10.61 -12.22 -22.65
CA GLU A 170 9.90 -12.92 -23.70
C GLU A 170 9.44 -11.98 -24.83
N GLU A 171 9.02 -10.74 -24.53
CA GLU A 171 8.66 -9.74 -25.53
C GLU A 171 9.90 -9.27 -26.34
N GLU A 172 11.07 -9.14 -25.72
CA GLU A 172 12.33 -8.80 -26.42
C GLU A 172 12.79 -9.94 -27.35
N GLU A 173 12.63 -11.22 -26.97
CA GLU A 173 12.97 -12.36 -27.81
C GLU A 173 12.03 -12.52 -29.02
N GLU A 174 10.73 -12.18 -28.88
CA GLU A 174 9.77 -12.20 -30.00
C GLU A 174 10.04 -11.07 -31.00
N ASP A 175 10.47 -9.88 -30.55
CA ASP A 175 10.78 -8.74 -31.45
C ASP A 175 12.11 -8.94 -32.21
N GLU A 176 13.12 -9.56 -31.62
CA GLU A 176 14.34 -9.96 -32.31
C GLU A 176 14.10 -11.10 -33.32
N GLY A 177 13.17 -12.03 -33.07
CA GLY A 177 12.76 -13.09 -33.99
C GLY A 177 12.04 -12.56 -35.25
N GLY A 178 11.26 -11.48 -35.10
CA GLY A 178 10.50 -10.86 -36.20
C GLY A 178 11.34 -10.10 -37.21
N VAL A 179 12.51 -9.59 -36.86
CA VAL A 179 13.38 -8.78 -37.72
C VAL A 179 14.20 -9.67 -38.68
N LYS A 180 14.48 -10.94 -38.34
CA LYS A 180 15.22 -11.87 -39.22
C LYS A 180 14.45 -12.41 -40.41
N ALA A 181 13.12 -12.32 -40.44
CA ALA A 181 12.28 -12.86 -41.52
C ALA A 181 12.03 -11.88 -42.69
N LYS A 182 12.40 -10.58 -42.58
CA LYS A 182 12.17 -9.59 -43.65
C LYS A 182 13.39 -9.26 -44.53
N GLY A 183 14.55 -9.88 -44.29
CA GLY A 183 15.80 -9.59 -45.00
C GLY A 183 16.02 -10.34 -46.33
N THR A 184 15.16 -11.29 -46.70
CA THR A 184 15.48 -12.23 -47.82
C THR A 184 14.73 -11.92 -49.11
N TYR A 185 13.89 -10.92 -49.21
CA TYR A 185 13.07 -10.65 -50.41
C TYR A 185 13.51 -9.45 -51.27
N LEU A 186 14.59 -8.76 -50.93
CA LEU A 186 15.02 -7.58 -51.70
C LEU A 186 16.27 -7.80 -52.61
N ASN A 187 16.95 -8.95 -52.53
CA ASN A 187 18.15 -9.21 -53.35
C ASN A 187 17.89 -9.95 -54.64
N ASP A 188 16.67 -10.51 -54.85
CA ASP A 188 16.36 -11.25 -56.07
C ASP A 188 15.74 -10.40 -57.20
N LEU A 189 15.58 -9.12 -57.01
CA LEU A 189 14.93 -8.23 -58.02
C LEU A 189 15.92 -7.32 -58.79
N VAL A 190 17.23 -7.44 -58.58
CA VAL A 190 18.25 -6.61 -59.26
C VAL A 190 19.21 -7.40 -60.18
N ALA A 191 19.01 -8.73 -60.28
CA ALA A 191 19.85 -9.54 -61.19
C ALA A 191 19.09 -9.96 -62.43
N GLY A 192 18.49 -9.01 -63.14
CA GLY A 192 17.82 -9.26 -64.42
C GLY A 192 17.91 -8.10 -65.38
N ARG A 193 19.13 -7.78 -65.84
CA ARG A 193 19.42 -7.25 -67.20
C ARG A 193 20.92 -7.19 -67.42
#